data_fc3b4c1e0fae021c45e097085760c0fd
#
_entry.id   fc3b4c1e0fae021c45e097085760c0fd
#
_cell.length_a   1.000
_cell.length_b   1.000
_cell.length_c   1.000
_cell.angle_alpha   90.00
_cell.angle_beta   90.00
_cell.angle_gamma   90.00
#
_symmetry.space_group_name_H-M   'P 1'
#
loop_
_entity.id
_entity.type
_entity.pdbx_description
1 polymer ?
#
loop_
_entity_poly.entity_id
_entity_poly.type
_entity_poly.pdbx_seq_one_letter_code
_entity_poly.pdbx_strand_id
1 'polypeptide(L)'
;MEIPESSNFIQDIIVNDLQTGKRDHVLTRFPPEPNGYIHIGHAKSICLNFGTAKKFGGFTNLRFDDTNPTKEDVEYVDSIREDVKWLGFEWKEEFFASDYYDQIYAFAEKMIEMGKAYVEDLTRDEMQEYRGNDAGKPSRPSPYRDRSVEENMKLFHEMRDGKYADGEKCTAPRSILLART
;
A
#
# COMPACT_ATOMS: atom_id res chain seq x y z
N MET A 1 11.26 25.38 -15.82
CA MET A 1 12.26 24.44 -15.26
C MET A 1 12.64 23.48 -16.39
N GLU A 2 13.92 23.30 -16.65
CA GLU A 2 14.38 22.36 -17.67
C GLU A 2 14.14 20.94 -17.16
N ILE A 3 13.48 20.09 -17.96
CA ILE A 3 13.19 18.72 -17.58
C ILE A 3 14.43 17.87 -17.88
N PRO A 4 15.02 17.18 -16.87
CA PRO A 4 16.19 16.36 -17.07
C PRO A 4 15.94 15.19 -18.03
N GLU A 5 16.99 14.73 -18.70
CA GLU A 5 16.93 13.54 -19.54
C GLU A 5 16.61 12.28 -18.71
N SER A 6 15.80 11.41 -19.28
CA SER A 6 15.47 10.11 -18.71
C SER A 6 16.65 9.14 -18.81
N SER A 7 16.75 8.21 -17.87
CA SER A 7 17.74 7.13 -17.89
C SER A 7 17.12 5.72 -17.64
N ASN A 8 15.81 5.66 -17.47
CA ASN A 8 15.08 4.41 -17.27
C ASN A 8 13.56 4.64 -17.45
N PHE A 9 12.81 3.56 -17.58
CA PHE A 9 11.35 3.60 -17.84
C PHE A 9 10.53 4.41 -16.82
N ILE A 10 10.95 4.46 -15.54
CA ILE A 10 10.28 5.28 -14.52
C ILE A 10 10.44 6.77 -14.87
N GLN A 11 11.67 7.15 -15.23
CA GLN A 11 11.98 8.52 -15.62
C GLN A 11 11.35 8.90 -16.97
N ASP A 12 11.17 7.95 -17.89
CA ASP A 12 10.43 8.17 -19.15
C ASP A 12 8.99 8.60 -18.86
N ILE A 13 8.31 7.91 -17.92
CA ILE A 13 6.95 8.26 -17.50
C ILE A 13 6.93 9.66 -16.86
N ILE A 14 7.89 9.96 -15.98
CA ILE A 14 7.98 11.26 -15.31
C ILE A 14 8.19 12.39 -16.34
N VAL A 15 9.13 12.22 -17.27
CA VAL A 15 9.41 13.19 -18.34
C VAL A 15 8.14 13.44 -19.16
N ASN A 16 7.46 12.38 -19.60
CA ASN A 16 6.22 12.50 -20.35
C ASN A 16 5.12 13.23 -19.56
N ASP A 17 4.93 12.89 -18.29
CA ASP A 17 3.90 13.51 -17.44
C ASP A 17 4.18 15.00 -17.18
N LEU A 18 5.45 15.39 -17.04
CA LEU A 18 5.86 16.79 -16.88
C LEU A 18 5.74 17.57 -18.21
N GLN A 19 6.19 17.01 -19.34
CA GLN A 19 6.13 17.64 -20.67
C GLN A 19 4.69 17.86 -21.13
N THR A 20 3.81 16.93 -20.85
CA THR A 20 2.38 17.03 -21.24
C THR A 20 1.55 17.88 -20.26
N GLY A 21 2.15 18.34 -19.15
CA GLY A 21 1.42 19.10 -18.14
C GLY A 21 0.44 18.25 -17.31
N LYS A 22 0.51 16.94 -17.41
CA LYS A 22 -0.32 16.03 -16.60
C LYS A 22 0.05 16.11 -15.11
N ARG A 23 1.30 16.43 -14.82
CA ARG A 23 1.85 16.72 -13.49
C ARG A 23 2.75 17.95 -13.57
N ASP A 24 2.79 18.70 -12.49
CA ASP A 24 3.60 19.93 -12.34
C ASP A 24 4.85 19.71 -11.48
N HIS A 25 4.89 18.65 -10.71
CA HIS A 25 6.01 18.27 -9.84
C HIS A 25 6.12 16.76 -9.64
N VAL A 26 7.26 16.33 -9.11
CA VAL A 26 7.55 14.95 -8.75
C VAL A 26 7.45 14.78 -7.23
N LEU A 27 6.58 13.90 -6.80
CA LEU A 27 6.44 13.45 -5.43
C LEU A 27 6.67 11.95 -5.37
N THR A 28 7.61 11.52 -4.53
CA THR A 28 7.84 10.12 -4.23
C THR A 28 7.57 9.82 -2.76
N ARG A 29 7.54 8.56 -2.41
CA ARG A 29 7.30 8.10 -1.04
C ARG A 29 8.20 6.92 -0.71
N PHE A 30 8.84 6.96 0.45
CA PHE A 30 9.47 5.79 1.06
C PHE A 30 8.60 5.32 2.23
N PRO A 31 7.98 4.11 2.15
CA PRO A 31 7.06 3.61 3.15
C PRO A 31 7.67 2.45 3.94
N PRO A 32 8.61 2.67 4.87
CA PRO A 32 9.17 1.60 5.68
C PRO A 32 8.17 1.11 6.74
N GLU A 33 8.20 -0.19 7.03
CA GLU A 33 7.57 -0.77 8.21
C GLU A 33 8.58 -0.73 9.37
N PRO A 34 8.26 -0.11 10.54
CA PRO A 34 9.21 0.06 11.64
C PRO A 34 9.28 -1.18 12.53
N ASN A 35 9.51 -2.35 11.93
CA ASN A 35 9.56 -3.67 12.58
C ASN A 35 10.97 -4.27 12.63
N GLY A 36 12.00 -3.50 12.30
CA GLY A 36 13.40 -3.90 12.29
C GLY A 36 14.30 -2.87 11.63
N TYR A 37 15.61 -3.11 11.72
CA TYR A 37 16.62 -2.28 11.06
C TYR A 37 16.58 -2.44 9.54
N ILE A 38 16.87 -1.35 8.82
CA ILE A 38 16.95 -1.41 7.37
C ILE A 38 18.23 -2.11 6.91
N HIS A 39 18.19 -2.63 5.69
CA HIS A 39 19.32 -3.32 5.06
C HIS A 39 19.56 -2.78 3.64
N ILE A 40 20.57 -3.30 2.95
CA ILE A 40 20.98 -2.82 1.61
C ILE A 40 19.83 -2.81 0.58
N GLY A 41 18.85 -3.70 0.72
CA GLY A 41 17.63 -3.68 -0.12
C GLY A 41 16.80 -2.43 0.08
N HIS A 42 16.66 -1.99 1.32
CA HIS A 42 15.99 -0.71 1.65
C HIS A 42 16.80 0.48 1.15
N ALA A 43 18.13 0.48 1.30
CA ALA A 43 19.01 1.52 0.79
C ALA A 43 18.81 1.72 -0.73
N LYS A 44 18.70 0.63 -1.50
CA LYS A 44 18.38 0.69 -2.93
C LYS A 44 17.04 1.40 -3.19
N SER A 45 16.01 1.08 -2.42
CA SER A 45 14.69 1.72 -2.54
C SER A 45 14.73 3.20 -2.15
N ILE A 46 15.46 3.56 -1.09
CA ILE A 46 15.68 4.94 -0.66
C ILE A 46 16.37 5.72 -1.78
N CYS A 47 17.50 5.23 -2.29
CA CYS A 47 18.23 5.89 -3.38
C CYS A 47 17.36 6.04 -4.64
N LEU A 48 16.53 5.08 -4.97
CA LEU A 48 15.62 5.18 -6.11
C LEU A 48 14.58 6.29 -5.90
N ASN A 49 13.88 6.30 -4.76
CA ASN A 49 12.81 7.25 -4.48
C ASN A 49 13.34 8.67 -4.32
N PHE A 50 14.29 8.86 -3.40
CA PHE A 50 14.86 10.18 -3.10
C PHE A 50 15.71 10.71 -4.26
N GLY A 51 16.52 9.85 -4.88
CA GLY A 51 17.34 10.24 -6.03
C GLY A 51 16.49 10.64 -7.23
N THR A 52 15.40 9.95 -7.50
CA THR A 52 14.45 10.32 -8.56
C THR A 52 13.81 11.68 -8.26
N ALA A 53 13.26 11.87 -7.07
CA ALA A 53 12.66 13.14 -6.69
C ALA A 53 13.67 14.29 -6.81
N LYS A 54 14.87 14.13 -6.25
CA LYS A 54 15.96 15.11 -6.31
C LYS A 54 16.35 15.47 -7.75
N LYS A 55 16.47 14.46 -8.63
CA LYS A 55 16.83 14.67 -10.05
C LYS A 55 15.83 15.57 -10.76
N PHE A 56 14.55 15.45 -10.47
CA PHE A 56 13.46 16.19 -11.12
C PHE A 56 13.00 17.42 -10.31
N GLY A 57 13.78 17.87 -9.31
CA GLY A 57 13.43 19.03 -8.49
C GLY A 57 12.18 18.88 -7.64
N GLY A 58 11.82 17.63 -7.38
CA GLY A 58 10.67 17.24 -6.53
C GLY A 58 11.08 16.94 -5.09
N PHE A 59 10.21 16.23 -4.39
CA PHE A 59 10.45 15.85 -2.99
C PHE A 59 9.94 14.44 -2.68
N THR A 60 10.43 13.90 -1.56
CA THR A 60 10.03 12.59 -1.05
C THR A 60 9.40 12.75 0.32
N ASN A 61 8.30 12.05 0.58
CA ASN A 61 7.74 11.91 1.91
C ASN A 61 8.19 10.60 2.53
N LEU A 62 8.46 10.62 3.83
CA LEU A 62 8.66 9.44 4.65
C LEU A 62 7.31 9.07 5.26
N ARG A 63 6.83 7.84 5.02
CA ARG A 63 5.57 7.38 5.57
C ARG A 63 5.76 6.02 6.22
N PHE A 64 5.78 5.99 7.52
CA PHE A 64 5.84 4.74 8.26
C PHE A 64 4.56 3.93 8.08
N ASP A 65 4.71 2.65 7.71
CA ASP A 65 3.62 1.68 7.65
C ASP A 65 3.53 0.96 8.99
N ASP A 66 3.12 1.69 10.01
CA ASP A 66 3.01 1.27 11.40
C ASP A 66 1.64 0.65 11.70
N THR A 67 1.30 -0.39 10.94
CA THR A 67 -0.01 -1.05 11.01
C THR A 67 -0.03 -2.30 11.89
N ASN A 68 1.11 -2.72 12.43
CA ASN A 68 1.23 -3.90 13.28
C ASN A 68 1.87 -3.58 14.64
N PRO A 69 1.09 -3.13 15.63
CA PRO A 69 1.60 -2.65 16.92
C PRO A 69 2.33 -3.70 17.75
N THR A 70 2.25 -4.99 17.37
CA THR A 70 2.94 -6.07 18.11
C THR A 70 4.41 -6.25 17.70
N LYS A 71 4.85 -5.63 16.61
CA LYS A 71 6.19 -5.80 16.03
C LYS A 71 6.96 -4.50 15.87
N GLU A 72 6.31 -3.37 16.10
CA GLU A 72 6.83 -2.04 15.81
C GLU A 72 7.39 -1.42 17.07
N ASP A 73 8.52 -0.71 16.93
CA ASP A 73 9.19 -0.03 18.02
C ASP A 73 9.68 1.35 17.57
N VAL A 74 9.64 2.31 18.49
CA VAL A 74 10.17 3.67 18.30
C VAL A 74 11.66 3.64 17.96
N GLU A 75 12.41 2.68 18.48
CA GLU A 75 13.82 2.48 18.15
C GLU A 75 14.03 2.30 16.65
N TYR A 76 13.17 1.51 15.99
CA TYR A 76 13.28 1.29 14.54
C TYR A 76 12.89 2.53 13.74
N VAL A 77 11.90 3.30 14.21
CA VAL A 77 11.54 4.58 13.60
C VAL A 77 12.73 5.53 13.60
N ASP A 78 13.40 5.68 14.75
CA ASP A 78 14.55 6.57 14.88
C ASP A 78 15.75 6.09 14.05
N SER A 79 16.03 4.77 14.07
CA SER A 79 17.09 4.18 13.24
C SER A 79 16.84 4.42 11.74
N ILE A 80 15.60 4.25 11.27
CA ILE A 80 15.25 4.50 9.85
C ILE A 80 15.47 5.97 9.48
N ARG A 81 15.12 6.91 10.37
CA ARG A 81 15.37 8.34 10.16
C ARG A 81 16.88 8.64 10.05
N GLU A 82 17.67 8.05 10.94
CA GLU A 82 19.14 8.20 10.93
C GLU A 82 19.74 7.62 9.65
N ASP A 83 19.32 6.43 9.23
CA ASP A 83 19.82 5.77 8.04
C ASP A 83 19.50 6.53 6.73
N VAL A 84 18.29 7.11 6.62
CA VAL A 84 17.94 7.96 5.48
C VAL A 84 18.83 9.20 5.43
N LYS A 85 19.08 9.85 6.58
CA LYS A 85 19.99 11.00 6.67
C LYS A 85 21.43 10.61 6.38
N TRP A 86 21.88 9.45 6.90
CA TRP A 86 23.23 8.93 6.63
C TRP A 86 23.47 8.67 5.14
N LEU A 87 22.44 8.23 4.40
CA LEU A 87 22.48 8.08 2.95
C LEU A 87 22.49 9.45 2.20
N GLY A 88 22.41 10.57 2.90
CA GLY A 88 22.46 11.92 2.33
C GLY A 88 21.15 12.44 1.80
N PHE A 89 20.03 11.94 2.34
CA PHE A 89 18.69 12.35 1.94
C PHE A 89 17.92 13.01 3.10
N GLU A 90 16.98 13.90 2.71
CA GLU A 90 16.01 14.53 3.59
C GLU A 90 14.62 14.36 2.99
N TRP A 91 13.60 14.21 3.86
CA TRP A 91 12.20 14.13 3.45
C TRP A 91 11.49 15.45 3.72
N LYS A 92 10.40 15.68 2.98
CA LYS A 92 9.60 16.90 3.13
C LYS A 92 8.59 16.77 4.27
N GLU A 93 7.81 15.72 4.24
CA GLU A 93 6.77 15.43 5.21
C GLU A 93 6.95 14.02 5.77
N GLU A 94 6.54 13.84 7.03
CA GLU A 94 6.55 12.54 7.69
C GLU A 94 5.13 12.17 8.13
N PHE A 95 4.75 10.92 7.89
CA PHE A 95 3.43 10.40 8.18
C PHE A 95 3.52 9.02 8.83
N PHE A 96 2.52 8.71 9.65
CA PHE A 96 2.29 7.38 10.19
C PHE A 96 0.95 6.86 9.69
N ALA A 97 0.90 5.59 9.26
CA ALA A 97 -0.34 4.99 8.76
C ALA A 97 -1.40 4.91 9.87
N SER A 98 -0.98 4.69 11.11
CA SER A 98 -1.85 4.64 12.29
C SER A 98 -2.64 5.93 12.53
N ASP A 99 -2.10 7.10 12.17
CA ASP A 99 -2.81 8.39 12.29
C ASP A 99 -4.06 8.48 11.42
N TYR A 100 -4.21 7.58 10.46
CA TYR A 100 -5.29 7.58 9.47
C TYR A 100 -6.27 6.42 9.62
N TYR A 101 -6.22 5.64 10.70
CA TYR A 101 -7.08 4.46 10.87
C TYR A 101 -8.57 4.76 10.76
N ASP A 102 -9.04 5.84 11.35
CA ASP A 102 -10.44 6.24 11.26
C ASP A 102 -10.86 6.54 9.81
N GLN A 103 -9.97 7.20 9.05
CA GLN A 103 -10.23 7.52 7.64
C GLN A 103 -10.18 6.25 6.78
N ILE A 104 -9.22 5.34 7.05
CA ILE A 104 -9.10 4.07 6.34
C ILE A 104 -10.35 3.22 6.59
N TYR A 105 -10.83 3.20 7.83
CA TYR A 105 -12.07 2.51 8.18
C TYR A 105 -13.27 3.09 7.42
N ALA A 106 -13.43 4.42 7.43
CA ALA A 106 -14.50 5.09 6.68
C ALA A 106 -14.42 4.84 5.16
N PHE A 107 -13.22 4.76 4.61
CA PHE A 107 -13.04 4.40 3.19
C PHE A 107 -13.40 2.94 2.91
N ALA A 108 -13.14 2.03 3.84
CA ALA A 108 -13.56 0.64 3.71
C ALA A 108 -15.10 0.51 3.71
N GLU A 109 -15.79 1.22 4.62
CA GLU A 109 -17.27 1.32 4.62
C GLU A 109 -17.77 1.83 3.27
N LYS A 110 -17.21 2.94 2.78
CA LYS A 110 -17.59 3.49 1.48
C LYS A 110 -17.33 2.53 0.30
N MET A 111 -16.27 1.76 0.34
CA MET A 111 -16.00 0.74 -0.68
C MET A 111 -17.05 -0.38 -0.65
N ILE A 112 -17.50 -0.79 0.54
CA ILE A 112 -18.58 -1.77 0.70
C ILE A 112 -19.91 -1.18 0.18
N GLU A 113 -20.27 0.03 0.56
CA GLU A 113 -21.47 0.74 0.07
C GLU A 113 -21.52 0.83 -1.45
N MET A 114 -20.36 1.09 -2.07
CA MET A 114 -20.21 1.13 -3.53
C MET A 114 -20.21 -0.26 -4.19
N GLY A 115 -20.30 -1.35 -3.43
CA GLY A 115 -20.20 -2.72 -3.93
C GLY A 115 -18.79 -3.07 -4.45
N LYS A 116 -17.74 -2.33 -4.06
CA LYS A 116 -16.34 -2.53 -4.49
C LYS A 116 -15.50 -3.35 -3.50
N ALA A 117 -16.03 -3.62 -2.32
CA ALA A 117 -15.45 -4.51 -1.33
C ALA A 117 -16.52 -5.44 -0.76
N TYR A 118 -16.09 -6.55 -0.19
CA TYR A 118 -16.94 -7.51 0.49
C TYR A 118 -16.19 -8.14 1.65
N VAL A 119 -16.93 -8.74 2.59
CA VAL A 119 -16.34 -9.50 3.69
C VAL A 119 -16.14 -10.94 3.24
N GLU A 120 -14.90 -11.40 3.39
CA GLU A 120 -14.44 -12.73 3.00
C GLU A 120 -14.41 -13.64 4.23
N ASP A 121 -14.92 -14.86 4.11
CA ASP A 121 -14.92 -15.86 5.18
C ASP A 121 -13.99 -17.04 4.88
N LEU A 122 -13.29 -17.03 3.74
CA LEU A 122 -12.30 -18.06 3.43
C LEU A 122 -11.11 -17.95 4.38
N THR A 123 -10.65 -19.08 4.86
CA THR A 123 -9.38 -19.20 5.56
C THR A 123 -8.20 -18.82 4.63
N ARG A 124 -7.04 -18.56 5.22
CA ARG A 124 -5.84 -18.23 4.46
C ARG A 124 -5.47 -19.30 3.41
N ASP A 125 -5.62 -20.57 3.78
CA ASP A 125 -5.30 -21.70 2.89
C ASP A 125 -6.31 -21.80 1.75
N GLU A 126 -7.60 -21.66 2.04
CA GLU A 126 -8.65 -21.59 1.03
C GLU A 126 -8.47 -20.40 0.09
N MET A 127 -8.13 -19.20 0.61
CA MET A 127 -7.82 -18.04 -0.23
C MET A 127 -6.66 -18.31 -1.19
N GLN A 128 -5.61 -19.01 -0.74
CA GLN A 128 -4.51 -19.40 -1.63
C GLN A 128 -4.99 -20.38 -2.72
N GLU A 129 -5.85 -21.32 -2.37
CA GLU A 129 -6.43 -22.25 -3.35
C GLU A 129 -7.30 -21.52 -4.38
N TYR A 130 -8.15 -20.57 -3.91
CA TYR A 130 -9.01 -19.78 -4.80
C TYR A 130 -8.24 -18.81 -5.69
N ARG A 131 -7.11 -18.29 -5.21
CA ARG A 131 -6.24 -17.39 -6.00
C ARG A 131 -5.62 -18.11 -7.20
N GLY A 132 -5.45 -19.42 -7.13
CA GLY A 132 -4.74 -20.19 -8.12
C GLY A 132 -3.23 -20.03 -8.02
N ASN A 133 -2.48 -20.65 -8.94
CA ASN A 133 -1.03 -20.56 -8.97
C ASN A 133 -0.49 -20.56 -10.40
N ASP A 134 0.76 -20.17 -10.56
CA ASP A 134 1.48 -20.16 -11.85
C ASP A 134 1.67 -21.56 -12.47
N ALA A 135 1.43 -22.63 -11.71
CA ALA A 135 1.46 -24.02 -12.20
C ALA A 135 0.18 -24.47 -12.91
N GLY A 136 -0.70 -23.52 -13.28
CA GLY A 136 -1.86 -23.79 -14.14
C GLY A 136 -3.19 -23.99 -13.43
N LYS A 137 -3.28 -23.79 -12.12
CA LYS A 137 -4.60 -23.69 -11.47
C LYS A 137 -5.19 -22.31 -11.72
N PRO A 138 -6.33 -22.18 -12.42
CA PRO A 138 -6.97 -20.89 -12.66
C PRO A 138 -7.49 -20.29 -11.35
N SER A 139 -7.46 -18.96 -11.23
CA SER A 139 -8.14 -18.28 -10.14
C SER A 139 -9.66 -18.42 -10.29
N ARG A 140 -10.34 -18.59 -9.18
CA ARG A 140 -11.81 -18.63 -9.14
C ARG A 140 -12.36 -17.60 -8.14
N PRO A 141 -13.54 -17.03 -8.40
CA PRO A 141 -14.13 -16.06 -7.48
C PRO A 141 -14.49 -16.74 -6.15
N SER A 142 -14.36 -15.99 -5.05
CA SER A 142 -14.86 -16.42 -3.75
C SER A 142 -16.39 -16.60 -3.77
N PRO A 143 -16.94 -17.59 -3.08
CA PRO A 143 -18.38 -17.77 -2.92
C PRO A 143 -19.05 -16.62 -2.17
N TYR A 144 -18.29 -15.85 -1.41
CA TYR A 144 -18.77 -14.72 -0.61
C TYR A 144 -18.73 -13.38 -1.36
N ARG A 145 -18.15 -13.38 -2.55
CA ARG A 145 -17.95 -12.17 -3.37
C ARG A 145 -19.26 -11.42 -3.68
N ASP A 146 -20.35 -12.13 -3.85
CA ASP A 146 -21.62 -11.61 -4.32
C ASP A 146 -22.65 -11.39 -3.22
N ARG A 147 -22.22 -11.35 -1.94
CA ARG A 147 -23.06 -10.93 -0.82
C ARG A 147 -23.62 -9.53 -1.04
N SER A 148 -24.80 -9.26 -0.49
CA SER A 148 -25.41 -7.94 -0.54
C SER A 148 -24.57 -6.89 0.21
N VAL A 149 -24.77 -5.63 -0.13
CA VAL A 149 -24.09 -4.50 0.54
C VAL A 149 -24.47 -4.47 2.02
N GLU A 150 -25.76 -4.70 2.33
CA GLU A 150 -26.29 -4.68 3.70
C GLU A 150 -25.66 -5.78 4.56
N GLU A 151 -25.53 -6.99 4.01
CA GLU A 151 -24.91 -8.11 4.72
C GLU A 151 -23.41 -7.85 4.95
N ASN A 152 -22.68 -7.38 3.92
CA ASN A 152 -21.27 -7.03 4.05
C ASN A 152 -21.04 -5.93 5.08
N MET A 153 -21.86 -4.89 5.08
CA MET A 153 -21.77 -3.79 6.05
C MET A 153 -21.99 -4.28 7.48
N LYS A 154 -23.02 -5.12 7.68
CA LYS A 154 -23.28 -5.74 8.99
C LYS A 154 -22.08 -6.54 9.47
N LEU A 155 -21.54 -7.44 8.63
CA LEU A 155 -20.39 -8.27 8.97
C LEU A 155 -19.14 -7.43 9.26
N PHE A 156 -18.92 -6.36 8.50
CA PHE A 156 -17.79 -5.44 8.70
C PHE A 156 -17.86 -4.73 10.05
N HIS A 157 -19.04 -4.25 10.45
CA HIS A 157 -19.26 -3.68 11.79
C HIS A 157 -19.07 -4.72 12.90
N GLU A 158 -19.55 -5.93 12.69
CA GLU A 158 -19.39 -7.03 13.64
C GLU A 158 -17.93 -7.45 13.82
N MET A 159 -17.09 -7.34 12.76
CA MET A 159 -15.64 -7.53 12.87
C MET A 159 -15.01 -6.48 13.78
N ARG A 160 -15.35 -5.20 13.59
CA ARG A 160 -14.88 -4.11 14.47
C ARG A 160 -15.29 -4.33 15.92
N ASP A 161 -16.49 -4.80 16.14
CA ASP A 161 -17.05 -5.03 17.47
C ASP A 161 -16.50 -6.30 18.15
N GLY A 162 -15.55 -7.01 17.50
CA GLY A 162 -14.86 -8.17 18.06
C GLY A 162 -15.70 -9.44 18.13
N LYS A 163 -16.73 -9.58 17.28
CA LYS A 163 -17.61 -10.76 17.29
C LYS A 163 -16.99 -12.00 16.62
N TYR A 164 -15.87 -11.85 15.95
CA TYR A 164 -15.18 -12.92 15.23
C TYR A 164 -13.77 -13.10 15.76
N ALA A 165 -13.23 -14.30 15.69
CA ALA A 165 -11.85 -14.58 16.04
C ALA A 165 -10.89 -14.01 14.99
N ASP A 166 -9.63 -13.80 15.39
CA ASP A 166 -8.57 -13.34 14.48
C ASP A 166 -8.41 -14.31 13.30
N GLY A 167 -8.46 -13.76 12.09
CA GLY A 167 -8.35 -14.52 10.85
C GLY A 167 -9.62 -15.22 10.38
N GLU A 168 -10.71 -15.15 11.13
CA GLU A 168 -12.00 -15.75 10.74
C GLU A 168 -12.66 -15.00 9.57
N LYS A 169 -12.49 -13.67 9.52
CA LYS A 169 -12.99 -12.83 8.44
C LYS A 169 -11.96 -11.77 8.03
N CYS A 170 -12.03 -11.37 6.78
CA CYS A 170 -11.27 -10.21 6.30
C CYS A 170 -12.07 -9.42 5.26
N THR A 171 -11.65 -8.19 5.00
CA THR A 171 -12.25 -7.35 3.95
C THR A 171 -11.44 -7.48 2.67
N ALA A 172 -12.09 -7.86 1.58
CA ALA A 172 -11.47 -8.06 0.27
C ALA A 172 -12.03 -7.10 -0.77
N PRO A 173 -11.19 -6.53 -1.66
CA PRO A 173 -11.66 -5.73 -2.77
C PRO A 173 -12.34 -6.61 -3.82
N ARG A 174 -13.45 -6.13 -4.39
CA ARG A 174 -14.11 -6.76 -5.53
C ARG A 174 -13.38 -6.36 -6.83
N SER A 175 -12.15 -6.83 -7.00
CA SER A 175 -11.40 -6.59 -8.23
C SER A 175 -12.09 -7.25 -9.44
N ILE A 176 -11.98 -6.63 -10.61
CA ILE A 176 -12.40 -7.26 -11.87
C ILE A 176 -11.40 -8.39 -12.13
N LEU A 177 -11.87 -9.64 -12.08
CA LEU A 177 -11.12 -10.78 -12.58
C LEU A 177 -11.08 -10.63 -14.12
N LEU A 178 -10.03 -9.97 -14.63
CA LEU A 178 -9.72 -10.07 -16.03
C LEU A 178 -9.29 -11.52 -16.26
N ALA A 179 -10.12 -12.29 -16.99
CA ALA A 179 -9.67 -13.56 -17.52
C ALA A 179 -8.37 -13.29 -18.28
N ARG A 180 -7.27 -13.91 -17.82
CA ARG A 180 -6.07 -13.97 -18.64
C ARG A 180 -6.42 -14.90 -19.82
N THR A 181 -6.76 -14.29 -20.95
CA THR A 181 -6.81 -14.96 -22.26
C THR A 181 -5.40 -15.27 -22.71
#